data_337bbb23841ac7dc7d954d5f6f99adb4
#
_entry.id   337bbb23841ac7dc7d954d5f6f99adb4
#
_cell.length_a   1.000
_cell.length_b   1.000
_cell.length_c   1.000
_cell.angle_alpha   90.00
_cell.angle_beta   90.00
_cell.angle_gamma   90.00
#
_symmetry.space_group_name_H-M   'P 1'
#
loop_
_entity.id
_entity.type
_entity.pdbx_description
1 polymer ?
#
loop_
_entity_poly.entity_id
_entity_poly.type
_entity_poly.pdbx_seq_one_letter_code
_entity_poly.pdbx_strand_id
1 'polypeptide(L)'
;MHTKSGRSFLGGPEKYLVKRFTKYVPLETYHLTLLTLVWSALVLVAGYLAQKNIDWLWLTVAAIVLQYITDLFDGAVGRYRKTGLVKWGFYMDHYLDYVFLACFVASFGFLLPNIHMLALTVILAAGFMISTFLDFGATQEFSIYHFGFGPTEIRIVFIAATILVWWKGAVLLAQVLPWFNLFMAVLLVSLVYRTQKQLWKQDMRNR
;
A
#
# COMPACT_ATOMS: atom_id res chain seq x y z
N MET A 1 -19.50 -8.32 -9.76
CA MET A 1 -18.89 -8.87 -8.54
C MET A 1 -17.42 -9.12 -8.86
N HIS A 2 -16.54 -8.20 -8.43
CA HIS A 2 -15.13 -8.24 -8.83
C HIS A 2 -14.41 -9.30 -8.00
N THR A 3 -13.95 -10.36 -8.63
CA THR A 3 -13.12 -11.40 -8.00
C THR A 3 -11.71 -10.84 -7.80
N LYS A 4 -11.30 -10.61 -6.54
CA LYS A 4 -9.88 -10.38 -6.23
C LYS A 4 -9.13 -11.65 -6.62
N SER A 5 -8.39 -11.62 -7.73
CA SER A 5 -7.49 -12.71 -8.09
C SER A 5 -6.19 -12.54 -7.32
N GLY A 6 -5.88 -13.47 -6.45
CA GLY A 6 -4.67 -13.50 -5.65
C GLY A 6 -4.97 -13.92 -4.19
N ARG A 7 -3.98 -14.54 -3.54
CA ARG A 7 -4.09 -14.92 -2.12
C ARG A 7 -2.91 -14.32 -1.37
N SER A 8 -3.18 -13.48 -0.37
CA SER A 8 -2.19 -13.06 0.61
C SER A 8 -1.69 -14.29 1.40
N PHE A 9 -0.42 -14.27 1.77
CA PHE A 9 0.18 -15.26 2.67
C PHE A 9 -0.56 -15.32 4.02
N LEU A 10 -1.04 -14.17 4.51
CA LEU A 10 -1.81 -14.05 5.76
C LEU A 10 -3.33 -14.18 5.57
N GLY A 11 -3.82 -14.47 4.37
CA GLY A 11 -5.26 -14.48 4.05
C GLY A 11 -6.12 -15.43 4.89
N GLY A 12 -5.53 -16.50 5.45
CA GLY A 12 -6.21 -17.40 6.40
C GLY A 12 -6.47 -16.72 7.76
N PRO A 13 -5.42 -16.28 8.47
CA PRO A 13 -5.52 -15.53 9.72
C PRO A 13 -6.37 -14.26 9.60
N GLU A 14 -6.21 -13.47 8.52
CA GLU A 14 -7.02 -12.28 8.24
C GLU A 14 -8.51 -12.58 8.22
N LYS A 15 -8.93 -13.62 7.46
CA LYS A 15 -10.32 -14.03 7.38
C LYS A 15 -10.88 -14.45 8.74
N TYR A 16 -10.08 -15.16 9.55
CA TYR A 16 -10.49 -15.56 10.89
C TYR A 16 -10.71 -14.33 11.79
N LEU A 17 -9.75 -13.39 11.83
CA LEU A 17 -9.86 -12.16 12.61
C LEU A 17 -11.07 -11.34 12.20
N VAL A 18 -11.25 -11.10 10.90
CA VAL A 18 -12.39 -10.37 10.35
C VAL A 18 -13.71 -11.03 10.76
N LYS A 19 -13.86 -12.34 10.53
CA LYS A 19 -15.09 -13.06 10.88
C LYS A 19 -15.42 -12.97 12.37
N ARG A 20 -14.39 -12.99 13.24
CA ARG A 20 -14.56 -13.00 14.69
C ARG A 20 -14.88 -11.63 15.27
N PHE A 21 -14.24 -10.58 14.77
CA PHE A 21 -14.21 -9.28 15.43
C PHE A 21 -15.03 -8.18 14.76
N THR A 22 -15.42 -8.32 13.47
CA THR A 22 -16.16 -7.28 12.72
C THR A 22 -17.41 -6.77 13.47
N LYS A 23 -18.14 -7.65 14.14
CA LYS A 23 -19.36 -7.29 14.87
C LYS A 23 -19.12 -6.39 16.09
N TYR A 24 -17.88 -6.36 16.61
CA TYR A 24 -17.50 -5.56 17.78
C TYR A 24 -16.85 -4.23 17.41
N VAL A 25 -16.55 -3.99 16.13
CA VAL A 25 -15.96 -2.72 15.69
C VAL A 25 -16.98 -1.60 15.85
N PRO A 26 -16.72 -0.56 16.68
CA PRO A 26 -17.72 0.50 16.94
C PRO A 26 -17.79 1.54 15.82
N LEU A 27 -16.77 1.58 14.92
CA LEU A 27 -16.65 2.56 13.85
C LEU A 27 -17.38 2.12 12.59
N GLU A 28 -17.92 3.09 11.83
CA GLU A 28 -18.44 2.87 10.50
C GLU A 28 -17.31 2.70 9.47
N THR A 29 -17.62 2.08 8.31
CA THR A 29 -16.65 1.84 7.24
C THR A 29 -15.92 3.13 6.84
N TYR A 30 -16.65 4.23 6.61
CA TYR A 30 -16.02 5.50 6.22
C TYR A 30 -15.09 6.10 7.28
N HIS A 31 -15.35 5.87 8.57
CA HIS A 31 -14.42 6.27 9.63
C HIS A 31 -13.11 5.47 9.54
N LEU A 32 -13.20 4.15 9.31
CA LEU A 32 -12.03 3.30 9.18
C LEU A 32 -11.18 3.70 7.97
N THR A 33 -11.83 3.96 6.83
CA THR A 33 -11.14 4.48 5.63
C THR A 33 -10.43 5.81 5.93
N LEU A 34 -11.10 6.78 6.55
CA LEU A 34 -10.54 8.10 6.83
C LEU A 34 -9.45 8.09 7.90
N LEU A 35 -9.41 7.08 8.79
CA LEU A 35 -8.30 6.91 9.74
C LEU A 35 -6.95 6.73 9.04
N THR A 36 -6.92 6.30 7.78
CA THR A 36 -5.69 6.26 6.99
C THR A 36 -5.01 7.63 6.90
N LEU A 37 -5.76 8.73 6.89
CA LEU A 37 -5.19 10.09 6.95
C LEU A 37 -4.48 10.36 8.28
N VAL A 38 -5.04 9.88 9.38
CA VAL A 38 -4.42 10.01 10.72
C VAL A 38 -3.11 9.23 10.77
N TRP A 39 -3.13 8.00 10.28
CA TRP A 39 -1.92 7.17 10.22
C TRP A 39 -0.86 7.76 9.29
N SER A 40 -1.26 8.34 8.17
CA SER A 40 -0.37 9.06 7.25
C SER A 40 0.30 10.27 7.92
N ALA A 41 -0.48 11.05 8.66
CA ALA A 41 0.05 12.19 9.42
C ALA A 41 1.02 11.73 10.52
N LEU A 42 0.68 10.66 11.26
CA LEU A 42 1.55 10.11 12.30
C LEU A 42 2.89 9.61 11.74
N VAL A 43 2.90 8.99 10.57
CA VAL A 43 4.13 8.57 9.90
C VAL A 43 5.03 9.77 9.57
N LEU A 44 4.47 10.87 9.06
CA LEU A 44 5.22 12.10 8.78
C LEU A 44 5.77 12.72 10.07
N VAL A 45 4.95 12.80 11.12
CA VAL A 45 5.39 13.30 12.45
C VAL A 45 6.50 12.42 13.01
N ALA A 46 6.37 11.11 12.92
CA ALA A 46 7.40 10.17 13.38
C ALA A 46 8.72 10.38 12.64
N GLY A 47 8.70 10.51 11.31
CA GLY A 47 9.88 10.80 10.50
C GLY A 47 10.53 12.14 10.87
N TYR A 48 9.74 13.18 11.10
CA TYR A 48 10.24 14.48 11.56
C TYR A 48 10.91 14.38 12.93
N LEU A 49 10.30 13.70 13.90
CA LEU A 49 10.84 13.52 15.25
C LEU A 49 12.07 12.60 15.26
N ALA A 50 12.15 11.66 14.33
CA ALA A 50 13.28 10.75 14.20
C ALA A 50 14.61 11.45 13.86
N GLN A 51 14.58 12.69 13.37
CA GLN A 51 15.79 13.53 13.24
C GLN A 51 16.46 13.80 14.59
N LYS A 52 15.68 13.86 15.68
CA LYS A 52 16.18 14.13 17.04
C LYS A 52 16.47 12.83 17.80
N ASN A 53 15.62 11.85 17.65
CA ASN A 53 15.76 10.52 18.25
C ASN A 53 15.18 9.46 17.31
N ILE A 54 16.05 8.58 16.82
CA ILE A 54 15.69 7.51 15.87
C ILE A 54 14.60 6.56 16.39
N ASP A 55 14.41 6.45 17.70
CA ASP A 55 13.38 5.60 18.30
C ASP A 55 11.95 6.01 17.94
N TRP A 56 11.74 7.24 17.47
CA TRP A 56 10.44 7.67 16.95
C TRP A 56 9.99 6.87 15.71
N LEU A 57 10.90 6.15 15.05
CA LEU A 57 10.53 5.21 13.98
C LEU A 57 9.63 4.06 14.46
N TRP A 58 9.61 3.74 15.76
CA TRP A 58 8.63 2.80 16.31
C TRP A 58 7.19 3.32 16.22
N LEU A 59 6.98 4.64 16.24
CA LEU A 59 5.68 5.23 15.95
C LEU A 59 5.26 5.01 14.48
N THR A 60 6.23 5.03 13.54
CA THR A 60 5.97 4.65 12.13
C THR A 60 5.53 3.18 12.04
N VAL A 61 6.23 2.26 12.73
CA VAL A 61 5.85 0.84 12.78
C VAL A 61 4.42 0.68 13.33
N ALA A 62 4.12 1.35 14.44
CA ALA A 62 2.78 1.33 15.03
C ALA A 62 1.71 1.87 14.08
N ALA A 63 1.98 2.97 13.37
CA ALA A 63 1.06 3.55 12.39
C ALA A 63 0.80 2.62 11.20
N ILE A 64 1.83 1.89 10.70
CA ILE A 64 1.65 0.89 9.63
C ILE A 64 0.75 -0.26 10.12
N VAL A 65 0.96 -0.76 11.34
CA VAL A 65 0.14 -1.84 11.91
C VAL A 65 -1.31 -1.37 12.11
N LEU A 66 -1.51 -0.15 12.61
CA LEU A 66 -2.84 0.41 12.81
C LEU A 66 -3.57 0.67 11.48
N GLN A 67 -2.85 1.17 10.45
CA GLN A 67 -3.39 1.31 9.11
C GLN A 67 -3.80 -0.05 8.54
N TYR A 68 -2.97 -1.07 8.69
CA TYR A 68 -3.31 -2.43 8.26
C TYR A 68 -4.57 -2.96 8.95
N ILE A 69 -4.72 -2.76 10.26
CA ILE A 69 -5.88 -3.21 11.02
C ILE A 69 -7.14 -2.47 10.55
N THR A 70 -7.09 -1.14 10.43
CA THR A 70 -8.26 -0.34 10.01
C THR A 70 -8.69 -0.69 8.58
N ASP A 71 -7.76 -0.88 7.65
CA ASP A 71 -7.99 -1.31 6.29
C ASP A 71 -8.61 -2.72 6.22
N LEU A 72 -8.10 -3.65 7.01
CA LEU A 72 -8.62 -5.03 7.08
C LEU A 72 -10.09 -5.06 7.50
N PHE A 73 -10.50 -4.19 8.41
CA PHE A 73 -11.87 -4.13 8.93
C PHE A 73 -12.81 -3.25 8.10
N ASP A 74 -12.32 -2.26 7.35
CA ASP A 74 -13.13 -1.32 6.60
C ASP A 74 -14.16 -2.02 5.69
N GLY A 75 -13.70 -2.74 4.69
CA GLY A 75 -14.59 -3.46 3.78
C GLY A 75 -15.44 -4.55 4.47
N ALA A 76 -14.96 -5.12 5.58
CA ALA A 76 -15.71 -6.11 6.35
C ALA A 76 -16.88 -5.51 7.11
N VAL A 77 -16.67 -4.36 7.77
CA VAL A 77 -17.72 -3.61 8.48
C VAL A 77 -18.77 -3.12 7.48
N GLY A 78 -18.35 -2.57 6.34
CA GLY A 78 -19.24 -2.12 5.28
C GLY A 78 -20.18 -3.22 4.78
N ARG A 79 -19.64 -4.42 4.55
CA ARG A 79 -20.46 -5.60 4.16
C ARG A 79 -21.35 -6.07 5.30
N TYR A 80 -20.85 -6.14 6.52
CA TYR A 80 -21.62 -6.59 7.69
C TYR A 80 -22.81 -5.67 7.97
N ARG A 81 -22.62 -4.36 7.92
CA ARG A 81 -23.63 -3.35 8.19
C ARG A 81 -24.49 -2.98 6.96
N LYS A 82 -24.15 -3.51 5.78
CA LYS A 82 -24.84 -3.22 4.51
C LYS A 82 -24.91 -1.72 4.21
N THR A 83 -23.82 -1.01 4.43
CA THR A 83 -23.76 0.47 4.31
C THR A 83 -23.98 0.98 2.88
N GLY A 84 -23.81 0.13 1.86
CA GLY A 84 -24.01 0.49 0.45
C GLY A 84 -22.93 1.38 -0.16
N LEU A 85 -21.87 1.76 0.57
CA LEU A 85 -20.80 2.66 0.10
C LEU A 85 -19.77 1.94 -0.76
N VAL A 86 -20.20 1.12 -1.74
CA VAL A 86 -19.29 0.26 -2.52
C VAL A 86 -18.36 1.07 -3.43
N LYS A 87 -18.92 2.04 -4.20
CA LYS A 87 -18.13 2.84 -5.14
C LYS A 87 -17.23 3.84 -4.41
N TRP A 88 -17.78 4.52 -3.41
CA TRP A 88 -17.02 5.47 -2.59
C TRP A 88 -15.90 4.76 -1.83
N GLY A 89 -16.20 3.63 -1.17
CA GLY A 89 -15.21 2.83 -0.45
C GLY A 89 -14.09 2.35 -1.36
N PHE A 90 -14.41 1.80 -2.53
CA PHE A 90 -13.40 1.39 -3.51
C PHE A 90 -12.48 2.53 -3.90
N TYR A 91 -13.02 3.71 -4.21
CA TYR A 91 -12.23 4.87 -4.62
C TYR A 91 -11.36 5.39 -3.47
N MET A 92 -11.98 5.64 -2.30
CA MET A 92 -11.28 6.25 -1.16
C MET A 92 -10.22 5.32 -0.56
N ASP A 93 -10.52 4.06 -0.40
CA ASP A 93 -9.60 3.04 0.10
C ASP A 93 -8.28 3.05 -0.69
N HIS A 94 -8.36 2.86 -2.01
CA HIS A 94 -7.18 2.81 -2.84
C HIS A 94 -6.46 4.16 -2.99
N TYR A 95 -7.20 5.27 -3.01
CA TYR A 95 -6.59 6.60 -3.05
C TYR A 95 -5.83 6.90 -1.77
N LEU A 96 -6.40 6.57 -0.61
CA LEU A 96 -5.77 6.79 0.69
C LEU A 96 -4.61 5.80 0.95
N ASP A 97 -4.65 4.61 0.40
CA ASP A 97 -3.48 3.70 0.39
C ASP A 97 -2.29 4.34 -0.34
N TYR A 98 -2.54 5.03 -1.48
CA TYR A 98 -1.49 5.80 -2.15
C TYR A 98 -0.99 6.96 -1.29
N VAL A 99 -1.89 7.71 -0.66
CA VAL A 99 -1.51 8.82 0.25
C VAL A 99 -0.65 8.29 1.39
N PHE A 100 -1.04 7.18 2.02
CA PHE A 100 -0.26 6.56 3.08
C PHE A 100 1.14 6.14 2.59
N LEU A 101 1.23 5.48 1.45
CA LEU A 101 2.51 5.09 0.83
C LEU A 101 3.39 6.32 0.56
N ALA A 102 2.83 7.37 -0.02
CA ALA A 102 3.57 8.60 -0.31
C ALA A 102 4.08 9.27 0.97
N CYS A 103 3.25 9.36 2.02
CA CYS A 103 3.64 9.88 3.33
C CYS A 103 4.71 9.01 4.00
N PHE A 104 4.58 7.68 3.90
CA PHE A 104 5.58 6.74 4.42
C PHE A 104 6.94 6.96 3.77
N VAL A 105 7.01 7.00 2.45
CA VAL A 105 8.27 7.24 1.73
C VAL A 105 8.80 8.63 2.03
N ALA A 106 7.94 9.67 2.03
CA ALA A 106 8.31 11.05 2.31
C ALA A 106 8.86 11.24 3.73
N SER A 107 8.41 10.44 4.72
CA SER A 107 8.88 10.52 6.10
C SER A 107 10.38 10.28 6.25
N PHE A 108 10.96 9.44 5.39
CA PHE A 108 12.41 9.23 5.34
C PHE A 108 13.18 10.42 4.74
N GLY A 109 12.49 11.34 4.06
CA GLY A 109 13.09 12.58 3.56
C GLY A 109 13.61 13.49 4.67
N PHE A 110 13.08 13.35 5.88
CA PHE A 110 13.60 14.05 7.06
C PHE A 110 14.95 13.48 7.55
N LEU A 111 15.29 12.26 7.16
CA LEU A 111 16.51 11.56 7.58
C LEU A 111 17.60 11.54 6.51
N LEU A 112 17.25 11.86 5.26
CA LEU A 112 18.16 11.79 4.13
C LEU A 112 18.49 13.19 3.60
N PRO A 113 19.77 13.45 3.23
CA PRO A 113 20.17 14.74 2.67
C PRO A 113 19.62 14.98 1.26
N ASN A 114 19.24 13.92 0.55
CA ASN A 114 18.78 13.99 -0.83
C ASN A 114 17.49 13.18 -0.99
N ILE A 115 16.42 13.88 -1.41
CA ILE A 115 15.08 13.30 -1.55
C ILE A 115 14.79 12.74 -2.96
N HIS A 116 15.69 12.93 -3.95
CA HIS A 116 15.39 12.53 -5.33
C HIS A 116 15.11 11.03 -5.49
N MET A 117 15.85 10.19 -4.76
CA MET A 117 15.60 8.74 -4.79
C MET A 117 14.27 8.36 -4.13
N LEU A 118 13.85 9.07 -3.08
CA LEU A 118 12.52 8.87 -2.47
C LEU A 118 11.41 9.33 -3.42
N ALA A 119 11.58 10.47 -4.07
CA ALA A 119 10.63 10.94 -5.08
C ALA A 119 10.49 9.93 -6.23
N LEU A 120 11.61 9.37 -6.71
CA LEU A 120 11.59 8.30 -7.71
C LEU A 120 10.84 7.06 -7.21
N THR A 121 11.04 6.66 -5.93
CA THR A 121 10.28 5.55 -5.32
C THR A 121 8.76 5.80 -5.38
N VAL A 122 8.32 7.02 -5.02
CA VAL A 122 6.89 7.38 -5.08
C VAL A 122 6.36 7.35 -6.52
N ILE A 123 7.13 7.87 -7.49
CA ILE A 123 6.76 7.86 -8.91
C ILE A 123 6.62 6.42 -9.43
N LEU A 124 7.55 5.54 -9.11
CA LEU A 124 7.49 4.13 -9.50
C LEU A 124 6.30 3.42 -8.86
N ALA A 125 6.04 3.64 -7.58
CA ALA A 125 4.88 3.09 -6.89
C ALA A 125 3.56 3.59 -7.49
N ALA A 126 3.46 4.89 -7.80
CA ALA A 126 2.32 5.44 -8.54
C ALA A 126 2.15 4.77 -9.91
N GLY A 127 3.25 4.48 -10.62
CA GLY A 127 3.24 3.76 -11.89
C GLY A 127 2.61 2.38 -11.80
N PHE A 128 2.89 1.61 -10.74
CA PHE A 128 2.21 0.32 -10.48
C PHE A 128 0.71 0.50 -10.27
N MET A 129 0.31 1.48 -9.47
CA MET A 129 -1.11 1.76 -9.21
C MET A 129 -1.82 2.21 -10.49
N ILE A 130 -1.23 3.12 -11.25
CA ILE A 130 -1.77 3.59 -12.54
C ILE A 130 -1.96 2.40 -13.50
N SER A 131 -0.94 1.55 -13.65
CA SER A 131 -1.03 0.35 -14.50
C SER A 131 -2.18 -0.57 -14.07
N THR A 132 -2.33 -0.80 -12.76
CA THR A 132 -3.40 -1.63 -12.19
C THR A 132 -4.79 -1.06 -12.49
N PHE A 133 -4.98 0.26 -12.31
CA PHE A 133 -6.28 0.89 -12.54
C PHE A 133 -6.61 1.04 -14.03
N LEU A 134 -5.61 1.24 -14.91
CA LEU A 134 -5.81 1.22 -16.34
C LEU A 134 -6.19 -0.17 -16.86
N ASP A 135 -5.54 -1.22 -16.34
CA ASP A 135 -5.91 -2.62 -16.66
C ASP A 135 -7.34 -2.92 -16.21
N PHE A 136 -7.72 -2.52 -14.99
CA PHE A 136 -9.09 -2.62 -14.51
C PHE A 136 -10.08 -1.84 -15.38
N GLY A 137 -9.74 -0.63 -15.80
CA GLY A 137 -10.57 0.19 -16.67
C GLY A 137 -10.81 -0.48 -18.03
N ALA A 138 -9.80 -1.17 -18.58
CA ALA A 138 -9.87 -1.86 -19.85
C ALA A 138 -10.59 -3.21 -19.78
N THR A 139 -10.37 -4.00 -18.71
CA THR A 139 -10.84 -5.39 -18.60
C THR A 139 -12.05 -5.59 -17.70
N GLN A 140 -12.34 -4.62 -16.81
CA GLN A 140 -13.29 -4.74 -15.70
C GLN A 140 -12.92 -5.84 -14.69
N GLU A 141 -11.69 -6.38 -14.76
CA GLU A 141 -11.14 -7.35 -13.84
C GLU A 141 -10.13 -6.67 -12.92
N PHE A 142 -10.41 -6.65 -11.60
CA PHE A 142 -9.54 -5.99 -10.65
C PHE A 142 -8.58 -6.98 -9.97
N SER A 143 -7.27 -6.75 -10.15
CA SER A 143 -6.21 -7.50 -9.48
C SER A 143 -5.16 -6.58 -8.91
N ILE A 144 -4.93 -6.67 -7.58
CA ILE A 144 -3.89 -5.92 -6.86
C ILE A 144 -2.66 -6.78 -6.55
N TYR A 145 -2.66 -8.03 -7.00
CA TYR A 145 -1.53 -8.94 -6.81
C TYR A 145 -0.66 -8.97 -8.05
N HIS A 146 0.54 -8.43 -7.94
CA HIS A 146 1.54 -8.46 -8.99
C HIS A 146 2.77 -9.23 -8.51
N PHE A 147 3.24 -10.18 -9.32
CA PHE A 147 4.42 -11.01 -9.02
C PHE A 147 4.35 -11.74 -7.65
N GLY A 148 3.15 -12.03 -7.14
CA GLY A 148 2.95 -12.67 -5.84
C GLY A 148 2.94 -11.72 -4.64
N PHE A 149 3.12 -10.42 -4.86
CA PHE A 149 3.03 -9.40 -3.82
C PHE A 149 1.67 -8.72 -3.84
N GLY A 150 1.08 -8.60 -2.67
CA GLY A 150 -0.14 -7.84 -2.43
C GLY A 150 0.04 -6.77 -1.34
N PRO A 151 -1.03 -6.06 -0.96
CA PRO A 151 -0.94 -4.99 0.03
C PRO A 151 -0.38 -5.43 1.39
N THR A 152 -0.69 -6.64 1.84
CA THR A 152 -0.19 -7.19 3.11
C THR A 152 1.32 -7.38 3.07
N GLU A 153 1.84 -7.97 1.99
CA GLU A 153 3.27 -8.21 1.80
C GLU A 153 4.05 -6.89 1.73
N ILE A 154 3.49 -5.87 1.07
CA ILE A 154 4.08 -4.53 1.00
C ILE A 154 4.19 -3.88 2.39
N ARG A 155 3.18 -4.04 3.25
CA ARG A 155 3.23 -3.51 4.63
C ARG A 155 4.32 -4.18 5.47
N ILE A 156 4.55 -5.49 5.27
CA ILE A 156 5.67 -6.20 5.92
C ILE A 156 7.01 -5.61 5.45
N VAL A 157 7.16 -5.33 4.15
CA VAL A 157 8.37 -4.67 3.62
C VAL A 157 8.55 -3.28 4.24
N PHE A 158 7.49 -2.51 4.43
CA PHE A 158 7.55 -1.19 5.07
C PHE A 158 8.03 -1.27 6.52
N ILE A 159 7.49 -2.23 7.28
CA ILE A 159 7.91 -2.47 8.67
C ILE A 159 9.40 -2.89 8.69
N ALA A 160 9.80 -3.84 7.85
CA ALA A 160 11.17 -4.30 7.79
C ALA A 160 12.15 -3.18 7.41
N ALA A 161 11.80 -2.34 6.42
CA ALA A 161 12.59 -1.18 6.02
C ALA A 161 12.73 -0.17 7.17
N THR A 162 11.64 0.10 7.90
CA THR A 162 11.66 1.01 9.06
C THR A 162 12.55 0.48 10.18
N ILE A 163 12.44 -0.81 10.53
CA ILE A 163 13.29 -1.45 11.54
C ILE A 163 14.76 -1.46 11.10
N LEU A 164 15.01 -1.69 9.81
CA LEU A 164 16.38 -1.67 9.27
C LEU A 164 17.01 -0.28 9.38
N VAL A 165 16.27 0.78 9.09
CA VAL A 165 16.73 2.17 9.26
C VAL A 165 16.93 2.50 10.74
N TRP A 166 16.03 2.07 11.62
CA TRP A 166 16.21 2.22 13.07
C TRP A 166 17.49 1.53 13.58
N TRP A 167 17.79 0.31 13.08
CA TRP A 167 18.96 -0.46 13.54
C TRP A 167 20.27 0.01 12.93
N LYS A 168 20.30 0.29 11.62
CA LYS A 168 21.54 0.57 10.85
C LYS A 168 21.71 2.05 10.49
N GLY A 169 20.71 2.86 10.78
CA GLY A 169 20.69 4.28 10.41
C GLY A 169 20.29 4.56 8.96
N ALA A 170 20.05 5.83 8.67
CA ALA A 170 19.57 6.28 7.37
C ALA A 170 20.60 6.15 6.23
N VAL A 171 21.89 6.03 6.55
CA VAL A 171 22.98 5.85 5.56
C VAL A 171 22.75 4.58 4.74
N LEU A 172 22.38 3.48 5.38
CA LEU A 172 22.08 2.24 4.66
C LEU A 172 20.91 2.42 3.69
N LEU A 173 19.86 3.14 4.10
CA LEU A 173 18.74 3.45 3.22
C LEU A 173 19.21 4.20 1.97
N ALA A 174 20.04 5.23 2.13
CA ALA A 174 20.61 5.99 1.00
C ALA A 174 21.38 5.10 0.01
N GLN A 175 22.09 4.09 0.51
CA GLN A 175 22.86 3.15 -0.32
C GLN A 175 21.97 2.12 -1.03
N VAL A 176 20.90 1.67 -0.38
CA VAL A 176 20.00 0.63 -0.93
C VAL A 176 18.96 1.21 -1.89
N LEU A 177 18.51 2.45 -1.67
CA LEU A 177 17.41 3.06 -2.45
C LEU A 177 17.67 3.06 -3.98
N PRO A 178 18.85 3.37 -4.52
CA PRO A 178 19.07 3.34 -5.96
C PRO A 178 18.84 1.94 -6.56
N TRP A 179 19.32 0.90 -5.88
CA TRP A 179 19.13 -0.49 -6.31
C TRP A 179 17.69 -0.96 -6.18
N PHE A 180 17.03 -0.56 -5.11
CA PHE A 180 15.61 -0.79 -4.93
C PHE A 180 14.79 -0.13 -6.04
N ASN A 181 15.06 1.13 -6.38
CA ASN A 181 14.38 1.83 -7.47
C ASN A 181 14.65 1.21 -8.82
N LEU A 182 15.89 0.76 -9.08
CA LEU A 182 16.21 0.03 -10.31
C LEU A 182 15.39 -1.27 -10.41
N PHE A 183 15.33 -2.02 -9.34
CA PHE A 183 14.52 -3.25 -9.27
C PHE A 183 13.04 -2.95 -9.50
N MET A 184 12.47 -1.94 -8.83
CA MET A 184 11.09 -1.49 -9.03
C MET A 184 10.83 -1.06 -10.47
N ALA A 185 11.75 -0.33 -11.10
CA ALA A 185 11.63 0.10 -12.50
C ALA A 185 11.57 -1.11 -13.46
N VAL A 186 12.44 -2.11 -13.26
CA VAL A 186 12.43 -3.34 -14.07
C VAL A 186 11.13 -4.12 -13.89
N LEU A 187 10.62 -4.21 -12.66
CA LEU A 187 9.33 -4.86 -12.40
C LEU A 187 8.18 -4.10 -13.05
N LEU A 188 8.16 -2.77 -12.96
CA LEU A 188 7.12 -1.93 -13.58
C LEU A 188 7.10 -2.08 -15.09
N VAL A 189 8.28 -2.00 -15.75
CA VAL A 189 8.39 -2.23 -17.21
C VAL A 189 7.90 -3.64 -17.57
N SER A 190 8.25 -4.65 -16.78
CA SER A 190 7.80 -6.03 -16.98
C SER A 190 6.28 -6.17 -16.83
N LEU A 191 5.69 -5.49 -15.85
CA LEU A 191 4.24 -5.45 -15.64
C LEU A 191 3.55 -4.82 -16.85
N VAL A 192 3.95 -3.61 -17.22
CA VAL A 192 3.37 -2.88 -18.36
C VAL A 192 3.48 -3.68 -19.67
N TYR A 193 4.65 -4.30 -19.93
CA TYR A 193 4.85 -5.14 -21.10
C TYR A 193 3.91 -6.36 -21.12
N ARG A 194 3.74 -7.05 -19.98
CA ARG A 194 2.84 -8.20 -19.88
C ARG A 194 1.39 -7.81 -20.07
N THR A 195 0.94 -6.74 -19.40
CA THR A 195 -0.44 -6.24 -19.48
C THR A 195 -0.77 -5.80 -20.92
N GLN A 196 0.04 -4.95 -21.54
CA GLN A 196 -0.21 -4.50 -22.90
C GLN A 196 -0.24 -5.67 -23.91
N LYS A 197 0.63 -6.68 -23.75
CA LYS A 197 0.64 -7.86 -24.60
C LYS A 197 -0.62 -8.73 -24.43
N GLN A 198 -1.14 -8.81 -23.20
CA GLN A 198 -2.39 -9.53 -22.90
C GLN A 198 -3.58 -8.82 -23.55
N LEU A 199 -3.70 -7.50 -23.36
CA LEU A 199 -4.77 -6.69 -23.96
C LEU A 199 -4.73 -6.75 -25.50
N TRP A 200 -3.55 -6.60 -26.09
CA TRP A 200 -3.37 -6.74 -27.54
C TRP A 200 -3.88 -8.10 -28.06
N LYS A 201 -3.56 -9.20 -27.35
CA LYS A 201 -4.05 -10.53 -27.74
C LYS A 201 -5.57 -10.67 -27.62
N GLN A 202 -6.19 -10.02 -26.62
CA GLN A 202 -7.65 -10.03 -26.47
C GLN A 202 -8.31 -9.30 -27.63
N ASP A 203 -7.82 -8.12 -28.01
CA ASP A 203 -8.34 -7.35 -29.13
C ASP A 203 -8.20 -8.11 -30.46
N MET A 204 -7.06 -8.77 -30.68
CA MET A 204 -6.84 -9.56 -31.91
C MET A 204 -7.70 -10.83 -32.02
N ARG A 205 -8.20 -11.36 -30.92
CA ARG A 205 -9.15 -12.49 -30.93
C ARG A 205 -10.58 -12.07 -31.24
N ASN A 206 -10.90 -10.81 -31.02
CA ASN A 206 -12.25 -10.25 -31.22
C ASN A 206 -12.40 -9.60 -32.60
N ARG A 207 -11.36 -9.67 -33.45
CA ARG A 207 -11.37 -9.29 -34.87
C ARG A 207 -11.74 -10.49 -35.75
#